data_59480d446ab4c483f91e0ad7d04f0caf
#
_entry.id   59480d446ab4c483f91e0ad7d04f0caf
#
_cell.length_a   1.000
_cell.length_b   1.000
_cell.length_c   1.000
_cell.angle_alpha   90.00
_cell.angle_beta   90.00
_cell.angle_gamma   90.00
#
_symmetry.space_group_name_H-M   'P 1'
#
loop_
_entity.id
_entity.type
_entity.pdbx_description
1 polymer ?
#
loop_
_entity_poly.entity_id
_entity_poly.type
_entity_poly.pdbx_seq_one_letter_code
_entity_poly.pdbx_strand_id
1 'polypeptide(L)'
;RRPWSIIMTILQDKFIEHYTLTGNATKAAIEAGYSEKTAKVKGSQLKAQFNNEIREATQRLLQDKIPAGLHWLAELAEKAESESVRLGAVRDLLDRAGLKPIERIETTTIEAMSNEEIQRELDALLKH
;
A
#
# COMPACT_ATOMS: atom_id res chain seq x y z
N ARG A 1 -10.39 -24.47 28.58
CA ARG A 1 -9.51 -24.54 27.40
C ARG A 1 -8.34 -25.50 27.67
N ARG A 2 -8.04 -26.34 26.67
CA ARG A 2 -6.90 -27.24 26.76
C ARG A 2 -5.60 -26.45 26.60
N PRO A 3 -4.53 -26.71 27.42
CA PRO A 3 -3.29 -25.92 27.36
C PRO A 3 -2.62 -25.86 25.99
N TRP A 4 -2.70 -26.96 25.22
CA TRP A 4 -2.11 -27.01 23.88
C TRP A 4 -2.81 -26.09 22.87
N SER A 5 -4.10 -25.78 23.06
CA SER A 5 -4.80 -24.84 22.16
C SER A 5 -4.31 -23.40 22.37
N ILE A 6 -3.91 -23.03 23.57
CA ILE A 6 -3.30 -21.74 23.88
C ILE A 6 -1.92 -21.63 23.23
N ILE A 7 -1.11 -22.69 23.30
CA ILE A 7 0.22 -22.75 22.68
C ILE A 7 0.10 -22.61 21.16
N MET A 8 -0.84 -23.31 20.54
CA MET A 8 -1.09 -23.20 19.10
C MET A 8 -1.47 -21.77 18.70
N THR A 9 -2.31 -21.11 19.48
CA THR A 9 -2.68 -19.71 19.22
C THR A 9 -1.47 -18.78 19.35
N ILE A 10 -0.61 -18.99 20.35
CA ILE A 10 0.62 -18.20 20.53
C ILE A 10 1.57 -18.38 19.34
N LEU A 11 1.75 -19.60 18.87
CA LEU A 11 2.58 -19.87 17.69
C LEU A 11 2.03 -19.22 16.43
N GLN A 12 0.73 -19.26 16.26
CA GLN A 12 0.05 -18.62 15.14
C GLN A 12 0.21 -17.10 15.17
N ASP A 13 0.05 -16.47 16.32
CA ASP A 13 0.23 -15.04 16.52
C ASP A 13 1.68 -14.62 16.22
N LYS A 14 2.65 -15.41 16.70
CA LYS A 14 4.07 -15.18 16.40
C LYS A 14 4.36 -15.30 14.90
N PHE A 15 3.75 -16.28 14.24
CA PHE A 15 3.88 -16.42 12.80
C PHE A 15 3.39 -15.17 12.06
N ILE A 16 2.21 -14.68 12.41
CA ILE A 16 1.62 -13.50 11.80
C ILE A 16 2.55 -12.29 11.99
N GLU A 17 3.05 -12.10 13.20
CA GLU A 17 3.98 -11.01 13.53
C GLU A 17 5.26 -11.08 12.69
N HIS A 18 5.95 -12.19 12.69
CA HIS A 18 7.19 -12.38 11.94
C HIS A 18 6.98 -12.30 10.43
N TYR A 19 5.89 -12.89 9.93
CA TYR A 19 5.58 -12.81 8.52
C TYR A 19 5.30 -11.37 8.06
N THR A 20 4.56 -10.63 8.86
CA THR A 20 4.26 -9.22 8.55
C THR A 20 5.53 -8.36 8.46
N LEU A 21 6.53 -8.67 9.30
CA LEU A 21 7.81 -7.94 9.31
C LEU A 21 8.76 -8.37 8.18
N THR A 22 8.78 -9.66 7.83
CA THR A 22 9.80 -10.22 6.93
C THR A 22 9.32 -10.58 5.54
N GLY A 23 8.04 -10.89 5.40
CA GLY A 23 7.46 -11.37 4.14
C GLY A 23 7.88 -12.80 3.75
N ASN A 24 8.61 -13.50 4.62
CA ASN A 24 9.10 -14.84 4.38
C ASN A 24 8.39 -15.86 5.25
N ALA A 25 7.47 -16.62 4.66
CA ALA A 25 6.61 -17.56 5.37
C ALA A 25 7.39 -18.71 6.02
N THR A 26 8.39 -19.25 5.36
CA THR A 26 9.23 -20.35 5.90
C THR A 26 9.99 -19.87 7.13
N LYS A 27 10.66 -18.74 7.02
CA LYS A 27 11.44 -18.16 8.12
C LYS A 27 10.52 -17.77 9.28
N ALA A 28 9.37 -17.17 8.99
CA ALA A 28 8.39 -16.80 10.01
C ALA A 28 7.88 -18.03 10.78
N ALA A 29 7.66 -19.15 10.10
CA ALA A 29 7.25 -20.40 10.76
C ALA A 29 8.35 -20.93 11.69
N ILE A 30 9.60 -20.89 11.27
CA ILE A 30 10.74 -21.32 12.11
C ILE A 30 10.86 -20.42 13.35
N GLU A 31 10.83 -19.12 13.17
CA GLU A 31 10.95 -18.15 14.28
C GLU A 31 9.74 -18.21 15.23
N ALA A 32 8.58 -18.60 14.72
CA ALA A 32 7.39 -18.82 15.55
C ALA A 32 7.52 -20.06 16.45
N GLY A 33 8.38 -21.00 16.11
CA GLY A 33 8.62 -22.22 16.87
C GLY A 33 8.20 -23.51 16.17
N TYR A 34 7.80 -23.46 14.90
CA TYR A 34 7.51 -24.65 14.12
C TYR A 34 8.79 -25.36 13.67
N SER A 35 8.72 -26.66 13.43
CA SER A 35 9.87 -27.47 13.00
C SER A 35 10.42 -27.01 11.65
N GLU A 36 11.74 -26.93 11.52
CA GLU A 36 12.41 -26.61 10.26
C GLU A 36 12.04 -27.55 9.12
N LYS A 37 11.82 -28.83 9.44
CA LYS A 37 11.48 -29.86 8.45
C LYS A 37 10.13 -29.58 7.78
N THR A 38 9.19 -28.99 8.50
CA THR A 38 7.83 -28.73 8.03
C THR A 38 7.57 -27.24 7.79
N ALA A 39 8.53 -26.37 8.06
CA ALA A 39 8.36 -24.92 8.02
C ALA A 39 7.87 -24.37 6.69
N LYS A 40 8.36 -24.92 5.58
CA LYS A 40 7.93 -24.48 4.24
C LYS A 40 6.45 -24.76 3.99
N VAL A 41 6.00 -25.96 4.29
CA VAL A 41 4.59 -26.38 4.12
C VAL A 41 3.72 -25.66 5.14
N LYS A 42 4.15 -25.64 6.40
CA LYS A 42 3.43 -24.99 7.49
C LYS A 42 3.29 -23.49 7.27
N GLY A 43 4.36 -22.85 6.83
CA GLY A 43 4.35 -21.41 6.49
C GLY A 43 3.35 -21.08 5.39
N SER A 44 3.31 -21.87 4.33
CA SER A 44 2.34 -21.69 3.24
C SER A 44 0.90 -21.89 3.71
N GLN A 45 0.66 -22.89 4.55
CA GLN A 45 -0.66 -23.16 5.12
C GLN A 45 -1.14 -22.02 6.02
N LEU A 46 -0.26 -21.55 6.91
CA LEU A 46 -0.58 -20.46 7.84
C LEU A 46 -0.82 -19.14 7.08
N LYS A 47 -0.03 -18.86 6.07
CA LYS A 47 -0.21 -17.69 5.21
C LYS A 47 -1.59 -17.67 4.57
N ALA A 48 -2.04 -18.82 4.05
CA ALA A 48 -3.36 -18.94 3.44
C ALA A 48 -4.47 -18.86 4.49
N GLN A 49 -4.29 -19.54 5.62
CA GLN A 49 -5.28 -19.59 6.69
C GLN A 49 -5.50 -18.23 7.35
N PHE A 50 -4.44 -17.47 7.60
CA PHE A 50 -4.47 -16.18 8.30
C PHE A 50 -4.30 -14.98 7.37
N ASN A 51 -4.72 -15.09 6.13
CA ASN A 51 -4.60 -14.02 5.15
C ASN A 51 -5.22 -12.69 5.62
N ASN A 52 -6.40 -12.74 6.24
CA ASN A 52 -7.09 -11.55 6.73
C ASN A 52 -6.35 -10.92 7.91
N GLU A 53 -5.91 -11.74 8.87
CA GLU A 53 -5.16 -11.29 10.05
C GLU A 53 -3.80 -10.70 9.66
N ILE A 54 -3.13 -11.28 8.67
CA ILE A 54 -1.87 -10.76 8.11
C ILE A 54 -2.12 -9.39 7.44
N ARG A 55 -3.21 -9.27 6.70
CA ARG A 55 -3.58 -8.00 6.07
C ARG A 55 -3.83 -6.90 7.09
N GLU A 56 -4.58 -7.20 8.16
CA GLU A 56 -4.82 -6.27 9.24
C GLU A 56 -3.55 -5.88 9.99
N ALA A 57 -2.67 -6.84 10.26
CA ALA A 57 -1.38 -6.59 10.92
C ALA A 57 -0.48 -5.72 10.04
N THR A 58 -0.45 -5.97 8.72
CA THR A 58 0.28 -5.17 7.75
C THR A 58 -0.24 -3.74 7.73
N GLN A 59 -1.55 -3.57 7.74
CA GLN A 59 -2.19 -2.27 7.74
C GLN A 59 -1.82 -1.46 8.99
N ARG A 60 -1.85 -2.10 10.16
CA ARG A 60 -1.42 -1.47 11.43
C ARG A 60 0.05 -1.07 11.39
N LEU A 61 0.92 -1.94 10.90
CA LEU A 61 2.36 -1.65 10.76
C LEU A 61 2.60 -0.46 9.83
N LEU A 62 1.90 -0.39 8.71
CA LEU A 62 1.99 0.73 7.78
C LEU A 62 1.55 2.04 8.45
N GLN A 63 0.42 2.01 9.17
CA GLN A 63 -0.07 3.18 9.90
C GLN A 63 0.93 3.66 10.94
N ASP A 64 1.55 2.75 11.67
CA ASP A 64 2.57 3.09 12.67
C ASP A 64 3.83 3.69 12.04
N LYS A 65 4.14 3.33 10.80
CA LYS A 65 5.31 3.85 10.06
C LYS A 65 5.05 5.16 9.32
N ILE A 66 3.80 5.55 9.15
CA ILE A 66 3.46 6.78 8.41
C ILE A 66 4.15 8.03 9.00
N PRO A 67 4.14 8.28 10.32
CA PRO A 67 4.82 9.47 10.86
C PRO A 67 6.32 9.50 10.57
N ALA A 68 7.01 8.37 10.73
CA ALA A 68 8.44 8.27 10.42
C ALA A 68 8.70 8.44 8.91
N GLY A 69 7.85 7.84 8.07
CA GLY A 69 7.95 7.99 6.62
C GLY A 69 7.77 9.43 6.16
N LEU A 70 6.80 10.14 6.73
CA LEU A 70 6.59 11.56 6.45
C LEU A 70 7.79 12.41 6.88
N HIS A 71 8.38 12.09 8.04
CA HIS A 71 9.58 12.79 8.52
C HIS A 71 10.76 12.60 7.54
N TRP A 72 11.03 11.38 7.11
CA TRP A 72 12.08 11.08 6.14
C TRP A 72 11.84 11.76 4.80
N LEU A 73 10.59 11.78 4.35
CA LEU A 73 10.21 12.44 3.11
C LEU A 73 10.42 13.96 3.20
N ALA A 74 10.07 14.57 4.33
CA ALA A 74 10.30 15.98 4.60
C ALA A 74 11.80 16.31 4.63
N GLU A 75 12.63 15.45 5.23
CA GLU A 75 14.08 15.61 5.22
C GLU A 75 14.66 15.55 3.81
N LEU A 76 14.20 14.62 2.98
CA LEU A 76 14.63 14.56 1.58
C LEU A 76 14.26 15.82 0.81
N ALA A 77 13.07 16.38 1.08
CA ALA A 77 12.62 17.61 0.44
C ALA A 77 13.49 18.81 0.83
N GLU A 78 14.02 18.84 2.06
CA GLU A 78 14.87 19.93 2.54
C GLU A 78 16.34 19.76 2.24
N LYS A 79 16.87 18.54 2.39
CA LYS A 79 18.32 18.29 2.52
C LYS A 79 18.92 17.44 1.42
N ALA A 80 18.15 16.82 0.53
CA ALA A 80 18.69 16.00 -0.54
C ALA A 80 19.61 16.85 -1.43
N GLU A 81 20.77 16.33 -1.80
CA GLU A 81 21.72 17.02 -2.67
C GLU A 81 21.19 17.16 -4.10
N SER A 82 20.48 16.15 -4.58
CA SER A 82 19.88 16.16 -5.93
C SER A 82 18.61 16.99 -5.97
N GLU A 83 18.56 17.95 -6.88
CA GLU A 83 17.37 18.76 -7.12
C GLU A 83 16.16 17.90 -7.56
N SER A 84 16.41 16.87 -8.38
CA SER A 84 15.38 15.92 -8.80
C SER A 84 14.77 15.18 -7.63
N VAL A 85 15.59 14.74 -6.66
CA VAL A 85 15.14 14.05 -5.45
C VAL A 85 14.32 15.00 -4.58
N ARG A 86 14.79 16.23 -4.39
CA ARG A 86 14.04 17.24 -3.63
C ARG A 86 12.69 17.56 -4.27
N LEU A 87 12.68 17.75 -5.57
CA LEU A 87 11.44 18.01 -6.31
C LEU A 87 10.45 16.85 -6.19
N GLY A 88 10.94 15.60 -6.35
CA GLY A 88 10.14 14.40 -6.19
C GLY A 88 9.55 14.30 -4.78
N ALA A 89 10.35 14.57 -3.74
CA ALA A 89 9.91 14.54 -2.36
C ALA A 89 8.84 15.62 -2.08
N VAL A 90 9.03 16.84 -2.60
CA VAL A 90 8.03 17.91 -2.46
C VAL A 90 6.71 17.53 -3.14
N ARG A 91 6.78 16.99 -4.35
CA ARG A 91 5.59 16.50 -5.07
C ARG A 91 4.85 15.44 -4.28
N ASP A 92 5.58 14.46 -3.74
CA ASP A 92 4.97 13.40 -2.94
C ASP A 92 4.30 13.94 -1.68
N LEU A 93 4.91 14.90 -1.01
CA LEU A 93 4.31 15.57 0.17
C LEU A 93 3.01 16.28 -0.21
N LEU A 94 3.01 17.02 -1.30
CA LEU A 94 1.83 17.73 -1.78
C LEU A 94 0.70 16.77 -2.19
N ASP A 95 1.06 15.69 -2.87
CA ASP A 95 0.10 14.65 -3.25
C ASP A 95 -0.57 14.01 -2.03
N ARG A 96 0.21 13.71 -1.00
CA ARG A 96 -0.29 13.11 0.25
C ARG A 96 -1.17 14.09 1.03
N ALA A 97 -0.91 15.37 0.90
CA ALA A 97 -1.73 16.43 1.50
C ALA A 97 -3.02 16.70 0.73
N GLY A 98 -3.25 16.01 -0.41
CA GLY A 98 -4.42 16.23 -1.24
C GLY A 98 -4.32 17.46 -2.14
N LEU A 99 -3.12 18.01 -2.31
CA LEU A 99 -2.86 19.17 -3.16
C LEU A 99 -2.36 18.80 -4.54
N LYS A 100 -2.65 17.59 -4.97
CA LYS A 100 -2.32 17.12 -6.31
C LYS A 100 -3.04 17.99 -7.35
N PRO A 101 -2.34 18.45 -8.41
CA PRO A 101 -3.00 19.14 -9.49
C PRO A 101 -4.14 18.29 -10.03
N ILE A 102 -5.32 18.86 -10.15
CA ILE A 102 -6.46 18.18 -10.76
C ILE A 102 -6.02 17.77 -12.16
N GLU A 103 -6.02 16.47 -12.44
CA GLU A 103 -5.79 16.00 -13.80
C GLU A 103 -6.90 16.55 -14.68
N ARG A 104 -6.55 17.47 -15.57
CA ARG A 104 -7.51 18.13 -16.46
C ARG A 104 -8.00 17.21 -17.59
N ILE A 105 -7.81 15.89 -17.46
CA ILE A 105 -8.18 14.93 -18.50
C ILE A 105 -9.67 14.97 -18.83
N GLU A 106 -10.52 15.18 -17.81
CA GLU A 106 -11.97 15.24 -18.02
C GLU A 106 -12.44 16.59 -18.56
N THR A 107 -11.76 17.67 -18.21
CA THR A 107 -12.07 19.02 -18.67
C THR A 107 -11.49 19.33 -20.05
N THR A 108 -10.38 18.70 -20.43
CA THR A 108 -9.73 18.92 -21.73
C THR A 108 -10.56 18.42 -22.93
N THR A 109 -11.47 17.45 -22.73
CA THR A 109 -12.30 16.97 -23.83
C THR A 109 -13.29 18.04 -24.32
N ILE A 110 -13.84 18.84 -23.44
CA ILE A 110 -14.76 19.92 -23.81
C ILE A 110 -14.00 21.21 -24.16
N GLU A 111 -12.97 21.55 -23.38
CA GLU A 111 -12.15 22.75 -23.63
C GLU A 111 -11.26 22.64 -24.87
N ALA A 112 -10.86 21.41 -25.24
CA ALA A 112 -10.09 21.16 -26.45
C ALA A 112 -10.96 21.10 -27.70
N MET A 113 -12.27 20.98 -27.59
CA MET A 113 -13.17 21.03 -28.72
C MET A 113 -13.28 22.48 -29.22
N SER A 114 -13.02 22.70 -30.49
CA SER A 114 -13.25 23.99 -31.09
C SER A 114 -14.75 24.31 -31.11
N ASN A 115 -15.08 25.59 -31.15
CA ASN A 115 -16.49 26.03 -31.25
C ASN A 115 -17.20 25.40 -32.46
N GLU A 116 -16.47 25.12 -33.51
CA GLU A 116 -17.00 24.47 -34.71
C GLU A 116 -17.34 23.01 -34.49
N GLU A 117 -16.52 22.30 -33.71
CA GLU A 117 -16.78 20.90 -33.34
C GLU A 117 -17.97 20.78 -32.42
N ILE A 118 -18.07 21.66 -31.43
CA ILE A 118 -19.23 21.72 -30.51
C ILE A 118 -20.50 21.99 -31.30
N GLN A 119 -20.46 22.92 -32.23
CA GLN A 119 -21.60 23.26 -33.08
C GLN A 119 -22.05 22.08 -33.95
N ARG A 120 -21.07 21.31 -34.50
CA ARG A 120 -21.39 20.12 -35.30
C ARG A 120 -22.05 19.03 -34.49
N GLU A 121 -21.60 18.81 -33.25
CA GLU A 121 -22.21 17.83 -32.37
C GLU A 121 -23.61 18.25 -31.92
N LEU A 122 -23.80 19.53 -31.62
CA LEU A 122 -25.13 20.09 -31.31
C LEU A 122 -26.09 19.93 -32.48
N ASP A 123 -25.65 20.23 -33.69
CA ASP A 123 -26.47 20.11 -34.93
C ASP A 123 -26.83 18.64 -35.18
N ALA A 124 -25.90 17.70 -34.93
CA ALA A 124 -26.15 16.26 -35.06
C ALA A 124 -27.20 15.76 -34.04
N LEU A 125 -27.18 16.27 -32.82
CA LEU A 125 -28.14 15.93 -31.78
C LEU A 125 -29.53 16.51 -32.06
N LEU A 126 -29.61 17.72 -32.64
CA LEU A 126 -30.86 18.40 -32.97
C LEU A 126 -31.56 17.85 -34.20
N LYS A 127 -30.86 17.11 -35.08
CA LYS A 127 -31.42 16.47 -36.27
C LYS A 127 -32.15 15.14 -35.98
N HIS A 128 -32.10 14.65 -34.79
CA HIS A 128 -32.84 13.50 -34.30
C HIS A 128 -33.92 13.94 -33.32
#